data_fc83ec2f00efa744741b4e82d47cc64d
#
_entry.id   fc83ec2f00efa744741b4e82d47cc64d
#
_cell.length_a   1.000
_cell.length_b   1.000
_cell.length_c   1.000
_cell.angle_alpha   90.00
_cell.angle_beta   90.00
_cell.angle_gamma   90.00
#
_symmetry.space_group_name_H-M   'P 1'
#
loop_
_entity.id
_entity.type
_entity.pdbx_description
1 polymer ?
#
loop_
_entity_poly.entity_id
_entity_poly.type
_entity_poly.pdbx_seq_one_letter_code
_entity_poly.pdbx_strand_id
1 'polypeptide(L)'
;MNINVKAELIPIDSIHAHPMNPRLGDVASIAESLEVNGQYSPVVVWGDTIIAGTHTWKAAKSLGWKEIAVTKFEGTEDDALRVLITDNRTSDISSYANDLLLDLLRTLPSLEGTGYDTTFLDELDGVFSESSGGVAKPLVDEPEEEPTRNPLIKFGNVFVGELDPTLYDIWLSALKDEVGDKAPKVKKEIRTRLDLPDEPKKKPVKDKSAGGATEIRMTMTDTTRMPIKELKRFPSNPREGDIGAISESLRVLGQYRPVIVNKRNNQILKGNHTVAAASALGWTEIAVAFVDVDDEQATRIVLADNRTADKATYDNDLLVSAVASLKTLEGSGFDSEDLADIAKGKESTPNSVKVKFQIGDTKFSITEDIFSTWLDEVSLPNDALYRLGIPLSALLREGN
;
A
#
# COMPACT_ATOMS: atom_id res chain seq x y z
N MET A 1 -4.00 15.07 25.49
CA MET A 1 -4.52 13.79 24.96
C MET A 1 -5.68 14.12 24.05
N ASN A 2 -5.58 13.77 22.78
CA ASN A 2 -6.63 13.98 21.79
C ASN A 2 -6.99 12.63 21.13
N ILE A 3 -8.13 12.01 21.53
CA ILE A 3 -8.59 10.72 21.01
C ILE A 3 -9.80 10.97 20.13
N ASN A 4 -9.61 10.85 18.83
CA ASN A 4 -10.62 11.14 17.81
C ASN A 4 -11.40 9.91 17.36
N VAL A 5 -10.95 8.69 17.76
CA VAL A 5 -11.61 7.44 17.40
C VAL A 5 -12.56 6.99 18.51
N LYS A 6 -13.75 6.55 18.11
CA LYS A 6 -14.69 5.96 19.06
C LYS A 6 -14.33 4.48 19.25
N ALA A 7 -13.72 4.16 20.41
CA ALA A 7 -13.33 2.82 20.84
C ALA A 7 -13.27 2.76 22.37
N GLU A 8 -13.04 1.61 22.94
CA GLU A 8 -12.87 1.47 24.40
C GLU A 8 -11.60 2.19 24.85
N LEU A 9 -11.70 2.98 25.93
CA LEU A 9 -10.55 3.62 26.58
C LEU A 9 -10.10 2.78 27.76
N ILE A 10 -8.80 2.48 27.81
CA ILE A 10 -8.19 1.76 28.92
C ILE A 10 -6.96 2.50 29.42
N PRO A 11 -6.54 2.28 30.70
CA PRO A 11 -5.29 2.82 31.19
C PRO A 11 -4.12 2.34 30.33
N ILE A 12 -3.26 3.28 29.88
CA ILE A 12 -2.16 2.98 28.96
C ILE A 12 -1.13 1.99 29.54
N ASP A 13 -1.00 1.97 30.85
CA ASP A 13 -0.08 1.08 31.57
C ASP A 13 -0.69 -0.31 31.86
N SER A 14 -1.95 -0.54 31.50
CA SER A 14 -2.61 -1.86 31.65
C SER A 14 -2.28 -2.82 30.50
N ILE A 15 -1.59 -2.36 29.48
CA ILE A 15 -1.20 -3.16 28.30
C ILE A 15 0.30 -3.07 28.05
N HIS A 16 0.84 -4.07 27.35
CA HIS A 16 2.25 -4.16 27.00
C HIS A 16 2.47 -4.66 25.58
N ALA A 17 3.66 -4.36 25.04
CA ALA A 17 4.04 -4.82 23.70
C ALA A 17 4.20 -6.35 23.67
N HIS A 18 3.81 -6.98 22.56
CA HIS A 18 4.08 -8.40 22.35
C HIS A 18 5.59 -8.64 22.29
N PRO A 19 6.14 -9.63 23.05
CA PRO A 19 7.59 -9.86 23.10
C PRO A 19 8.19 -10.27 21.75
N MET A 20 7.41 -10.90 20.88
CA MET A 20 7.81 -11.33 19.55
C MET A 20 7.55 -10.29 18.45
N ASN A 21 7.31 -9.00 18.79
CA ASN A 21 7.09 -7.98 17.77
C ASN A 21 8.42 -7.55 17.13
N PRO A 22 8.69 -7.93 15.89
CA PRO A 22 9.97 -7.65 15.23
C PRO A 22 10.05 -6.24 14.65
N ARG A 23 8.91 -5.51 14.53
CA ARG A 23 8.84 -4.22 13.85
C ARG A 23 9.43 -3.11 14.70
N LEU A 24 10.30 -2.31 14.09
CA LEU A 24 10.93 -1.12 14.65
C LEU A 24 10.35 0.11 13.91
N GLY A 25 9.50 0.89 14.57
CA GLY A 25 8.84 2.06 13.98
C GLY A 25 9.41 3.37 14.47
N ASP A 26 9.22 4.42 13.69
CA ASP A 26 9.56 5.80 14.05
C ASP A 26 8.55 6.37 15.06
N VAL A 27 8.87 6.21 16.34
CA VAL A 27 8.01 6.67 17.45
C VAL A 27 7.87 8.19 17.46
N ALA A 28 8.89 8.94 17.02
CA ALA A 28 8.85 10.39 17.02
C ALA A 28 7.84 10.95 16.01
N SER A 29 7.87 10.45 14.77
CA SER A 29 6.87 10.84 13.75
C SER A 29 5.45 10.45 14.14
N ILE A 30 5.27 9.31 14.84
CA ILE A 30 3.95 8.90 15.33
C ILE A 30 3.50 9.81 16.48
N ALA A 31 4.42 10.24 17.36
CA ALA A 31 4.09 11.16 18.45
C ALA A 31 3.62 12.51 17.89
N GLU A 32 4.33 13.08 16.91
CA GLU A 32 3.90 14.30 16.20
C GLU A 32 2.50 14.12 15.58
N SER A 33 2.27 13.00 14.90
CA SER A 33 0.94 12.71 14.34
C SER A 33 -0.14 12.62 15.42
N LEU A 34 0.15 12.03 16.58
CA LEU A 34 -0.80 11.96 17.70
C LEU A 34 -1.10 13.34 18.33
N GLU A 35 -0.13 14.26 18.35
CA GLU A 35 -0.34 15.61 18.85
C GLU A 35 -1.26 16.41 17.92
N VAL A 36 -1.06 16.30 16.60
CA VAL A 36 -1.81 17.05 15.59
C VAL A 36 -3.16 16.40 15.26
N ASN A 37 -3.16 15.10 14.95
CA ASN A 37 -4.33 14.38 14.46
C ASN A 37 -5.10 13.66 15.57
N GLY A 38 -4.51 13.51 16.76
CA GLY A 38 -5.04 12.64 17.82
C GLY A 38 -4.95 11.15 17.45
N GLN A 39 -5.44 10.31 18.33
CA GLN A 39 -5.54 8.88 18.03
C GLN A 39 -6.76 8.62 17.14
N TYR A 40 -6.53 8.36 15.88
CA TYR A 40 -7.57 8.07 14.88
C TYR A 40 -7.77 6.56 14.62
N SER A 41 -6.84 5.71 15.08
CA SER A 41 -6.93 4.26 14.94
C SER A 41 -6.70 3.59 16.30
N PRO A 42 -7.59 2.66 16.73
CA PRO A 42 -7.39 1.98 18.01
C PRO A 42 -6.22 1.01 17.92
N VAL A 43 -5.57 0.80 19.05
CA VAL A 43 -4.60 -0.28 19.26
C VAL A 43 -5.37 -1.59 19.37
N VAL A 44 -4.88 -2.68 18.78
CA VAL A 44 -5.50 -4.00 18.89
C VAL A 44 -4.79 -4.79 19.97
N VAL A 45 -5.56 -5.30 20.92
CA VAL A 45 -5.03 -6.08 22.06
C VAL A 45 -5.64 -7.48 22.11
N TRP A 46 -4.83 -8.45 22.50
CA TRP A 46 -5.23 -9.80 22.87
C TRP A 46 -4.92 -9.98 24.36
N GLY A 47 -5.98 -10.04 25.19
CA GLY A 47 -5.81 -9.88 26.64
C GLY A 47 -5.23 -8.51 26.97
N ASP A 48 -4.05 -8.48 27.56
CA ASP A 48 -3.26 -7.29 27.90
C ASP A 48 -2.08 -7.06 26.93
N THR A 49 -1.94 -7.90 25.92
CA THR A 49 -0.83 -7.87 24.96
C THR A 49 -1.21 -7.16 23.67
N ILE A 50 -0.40 -6.20 23.24
CA ILE A 50 -0.61 -5.44 21.99
C ILE A 50 -0.16 -6.29 20.80
N ILE A 51 -1.07 -6.54 19.87
CA ILE A 51 -0.82 -7.29 18.64
C ILE A 51 -0.86 -6.41 17.37
N ALA A 52 -1.36 -5.16 17.46
CA ALA A 52 -1.21 -4.16 16.42
C ALA A 52 -1.25 -2.75 17.02
N GLY A 53 -0.39 -1.85 16.54
CA GLY A 53 -0.29 -0.46 17.05
C GLY A 53 0.68 -0.27 18.19
N THR A 54 1.69 -1.13 18.36
CA THR A 54 2.73 -1.02 19.42
C THR A 54 3.43 0.34 19.39
N HIS A 55 3.73 0.90 18.22
CA HIS A 55 4.43 2.18 18.12
C HIS A 55 3.50 3.35 18.45
N THR A 56 2.20 3.26 18.14
CA THR A 56 1.18 4.22 18.61
C THR A 56 1.11 4.25 20.14
N TRP A 57 1.12 3.08 20.79
CA TRP A 57 1.17 2.99 22.24
C TRP A 57 2.46 3.58 22.83
N LYS A 58 3.64 3.28 22.23
CA LYS A 58 4.92 3.86 22.66
C LYS A 58 4.92 5.38 22.53
N ALA A 59 4.41 5.92 21.41
CA ALA A 59 4.29 7.34 21.17
C ALA A 59 3.33 8.01 22.15
N ALA A 60 2.16 7.45 22.41
CA ALA A 60 1.22 7.95 23.39
C ALA A 60 1.82 7.97 24.80
N LYS A 61 2.61 6.94 25.18
CA LYS A 61 3.36 6.91 26.46
C LYS A 61 4.40 8.03 26.52
N SER A 62 5.17 8.28 25.46
CA SER A 62 6.16 9.36 25.44
C SER A 62 5.52 10.75 25.56
N LEU A 63 4.28 10.91 25.10
CA LEU A 63 3.48 12.11 25.27
C LEU A 63 2.79 12.22 26.65
N GLY A 64 3.01 11.24 27.53
CA GLY A 64 2.44 11.24 28.88
C GLY A 64 0.94 10.94 28.97
N TRP A 65 0.37 10.32 27.94
CA TRP A 65 -1.04 9.91 27.96
C TRP A 65 -1.31 8.94 29.10
N LYS A 66 -2.51 8.99 29.67
CA LYS A 66 -2.93 8.09 30.76
C LYS A 66 -3.85 6.99 30.28
N GLU A 67 -4.55 7.22 29.17
CA GLU A 67 -5.48 6.29 28.54
C GLU A 67 -5.20 6.20 27.07
N ILE A 68 -5.62 5.10 26.45
CA ILE A 68 -5.47 4.84 25.02
C ILE A 68 -6.71 4.10 24.50
N ALA A 69 -7.13 4.41 23.27
CA ALA A 69 -8.24 3.73 22.63
C ALA A 69 -7.80 2.37 22.08
N VAL A 70 -8.55 1.32 22.40
CA VAL A 70 -8.26 -0.05 21.99
C VAL A 70 -9.46 -0.75 21.40
N THR A 71 -9.19 -1.79 20.59
CA THR A 71 -10.13 -2.84 20.24
C THR A 71 -9.57 -4.18 20.70
N LYS A 72 -10.44 -5.08 21.15
CA LYS A 72 -10.04 -6.40 21.63
C LYS A 72 -10.14 -7.43 20.51
N PHE A 73 -9.11 -8.24 20.38
CA PHE A 73 -9.07 -9.38 19.48
C PHE A 73 -9.38 -10.65 20.27
N GLU A 74 -10.25 -11.49 19.70
CA GLU A 74 -10.60 -12.80 20.24
C GLU A 74 -10.01 -13.90 19.37
N GLY A 75 -9.14 -14.73 19.94
CA GLY A 75 -8.48 -15.81 19.25
C GLY A 75 -7.49 -16.54 20.15
N THR A 76 -6.82 -17.53 19.61
CA THR A 76 -5.74 -18.24 20.30
C THR A 76 -4.45 -17.41 20.30
N GLU A 77 -3.45 -17.84 21.05
CA GLU A 77 -2.10 -17.25 21.03
C GLU A 77 -1.48 -17.31 19.63
N ASP A 78 -1.65 -18.41 18.91
CA ASP A 78 -1.20 -18.56 17.50
C ASP A 78 -1.91 -17.56 16.56
N ASP A 79 -3.22 -17.34 16.76
CA ASP A 79 -3.96 -16.34 15.99
C ASP A 79 -3.46 -14.92 16.31
N ALA A 80 -3.18 -14.61 17.59
CA ALA A 80 -2.67 -13.31 18.00
C ALA A 80 -1.27 -13.03 17.44
N LEU A 81 -0.37 -14.02 17.49
CA LEU A 81 0.96 -13.91 16.87
C LEU A 81 0.85 -13.76 15.35
N ARG A 82 -0.07 -14.50 14.72
CA ARG A 82 -0.33 -14.40 13.28
C ARG A 82 -0.83 -13.01 12.90
N VAL A 83 -1.77 -12.43 13.66
CA VAL A 83 -2.23 -11.05 13.48
C VAL A 83 -1.07 -10.07 13.55
N LEU A 84 -0.22 -10.18 14.57
CA LEU A 84 0.96 -9.33 14.74
C LEU A 84 1.86 -9.33 13.51
N ILE A 85 2.17 -10.52 12.99
CA ILE A 85 3.04 -10.70 11.82
C ILE A 85 2.37 -10.19 10.56
N THR A 86 1.09 -10.53 10.36
CA THR A 86 0.32 -10.13 9.18
C THR A 86 0.10 -8.61 9.11
N ASP A 87 -0.19 -7.96 10.24
CA ASP A 87 -0.37 -6.50 10.31
C ASP A 87 0.91 -5.76 9.90
N ASN A 88 2.05 -6.29 10.32
CA ASN A 88 3.35 -5.78 9.88
C ASN A 88 3.55 -5.99 8.38
N ARG A 89 3.40 -7.23 7.88
CA ARG A 89 3.67 -7.58 6.47
C ARG A 89 2.76 -6.88 5.47
N THR A 90 1.45 -6.81 5.74
CA THR A 90 0.50 -6.14 4.83
C THR A 90 0.73 -4.65 4.70
N SER A 91 1.38 -4.04 5.68
CA SER A 91 1.84 -2.65 5.61
C SER A 91 3.04 -2.50 4.66
N ASP A 92 3.90 -3.50 4.54
CA ASP A 92 5.15 -3.42 3.77
C ASP A 92 4.98 -3.72 2.27
N ILE A 93 4.01 -4.57 1.90
CA ILE A 93 3.76 -4.97 0.50
C ILE A 93 2.87 -3.97 -0.27
N SER A 94 2.99 -2.71 0.01
CA SER A 94 2.26 -1.64 -0.68
C SER A 94 3.20 -0.75 -1.48
N SER A 95 2.68 -0.09 -2.52
CA SER A 95 3.41 0.87 -3.36
C SER A 95 2.66 2.20 -3.43
N TYR A 96 3.31 3.23 -3.99
CA TYR A 96 2.73 4.58 -4.09
C TYR A 96 2.59 5.04 -5.54
N ALA A 97 1.52 5.77 -5.80
CA ALA A 97 1.41 6.68 -6.92
C ALA A 97 1.95 8.05 -6.45
N ASN A 98 3.21 8.33 -6.79
CA ASN A 98 3.92 9.49 -6.27
C ASN A 98 3.34 10.82 -6.74
N ASP A 99 2.74 10.86 -7.94
CA ASP A 99 1.96 11.99 -8.47
C ASP A 99 0.77 12.35 -7.57
N LEU A 100 -0.03 11.36 -7.20
CA LEU A 100 -1.14 11.55 -6.27
C LEU A 100 -0.67 11.94 -4.86
N LEU A 101 0.47 11.40 -4.42
CA LEU A 101 1.06 11.77 -3.14
C LEU A 101 1.47 13.23 -3.12
N LEU A 102 2.17 13.70 -4.17
CA LEU A 102 2.58 15.09 -4.33
C LEU A 102 1.36 16.03 -4.34
N ASP A 103 0.34 15.69 -5.12
CA ASP A 103 -0.89 16.47 -5.20
C ASP A 103 -1.57 16.60 -3.84
N LEU A 104 -1.69 15.51 -3.07
CA LEU A 104 -2.27 15.56 -1.73
C LEU A 104 -1.44 16.40 -0.75
N LEU A 105 -0.11 16.25 -0.76
CA LEU A 105 0.78 17.04 0.10
C LEU A 105 0.62 18.54 -0.17
N ARG A 106 0.46 18.93 -1.43
CA ARG A 106 0.26 20.34 -1.85
C ARG A 106 -1.09 20.92 -1.46
N THR A 107 -2.11 20.11 -1.22
CA THR A 107 -3.43 20.61 -0.76
C THR A 107 -3.41 21.08 0.67
N LEU A 108 -2.42 20.67 1.47
CA LEU A 108 -2.34 21.01 2.87
C LEU A 108 -1.63 22.35 3.10
N PRO A 109 -2.14 23.20 4.03
CA PRO A 109 -1.49 24.46 4.38
C PRO A 109 -0.18 24.26 5.17
N SER A 110 0.01 23.11 5.80
CA SER A 110 1.26 22.68 6.45
C SER A 110 1.38 21.17 6.46
N LEU A 111 2.61 20.65 6.49
CA LEU A 111 2.88 19.20 6.51
C LEU A 111 2.94 18.62 7.94
N GLU A 112 2.74 19.45 8.97
CA GLU A 112 2.79 19.04 10.37
C GLU A 112 1.82 17.88 10.64
N GLY A 113 2.28 16.86 11.37
CA GLY A 113 1.50 15.68 11.69
C GLY A 113 1.26 14.69 10.55
N THR A 114 1.82 14.93 9.34
CA THR A 114 1.76 13.99 8.21
C THR A 114 2.92 13.00 8.18
N GLY A 115 4.01 13.31 8.88
CA GLY A 115 5.28 12.58 8.84
C GLY A 115 6.12 12.85 7.58
N TYR A 116 5.70 13.78 6.71
CA TYR A 116 6.45 14.32 5.59
C TYR A 116 6.96 15.71 5.95
N ASP A 117 8.09 16.11 5.36
CA ASP A 117 8.69 17.42 5.51
C ASP A 117 8.87 18.11 4.15
N THR A 118 9.30 19.37 4.18
CA THR A 118 9.51 20.17 2.96
C THR A 118 10.66 19.62 2.12
N THR A 119 11.67 19.00 2.74
CA THR A 119 12.78 18.39 2.00
C THR A 119 12.28 17.24 1.14
N PHE A 120 11.44 16.37 1.70
CA PHE A 120 10.80 15.28 0.96
C PHE A 120 9.90 15.82 -0.17
N LEU A 121 9.15 16.89 0.10
CA LEU A 121 8.31 17.53 -0.91
C LEU A 121 9.18 18.08 -2.07
N ASP A 122 10.28 18.75 -1.75
CA ASP A 122 11.21 19.32 -2.74
C ASP A 122 11.91 18.20 -3.54
N GLU A 123 12.32 17.11 -2.90
CA GLU A 123 12.87 15.94 -3.59
C GLU A 123 11.85 15.30 -4.55
N LEU A 124 10.63 15.13 -4.09
CA LEU A 124 9.54 14.59 -4.90
C LEU A 124 9.21 15.52 -6.07
N ASP A 125 9.16 16.83 -5.83
CA ASP A 125 8.95 17.88 -6.82
C ASP A 125 10.12 17.96 -7.83
N GLY A 126 11.35 17.81 -7.37
CA GLY A 126 12.55 17.74 -8.23
C GLY A 126 12.48 16.59 -9.22
N VAL A 127 12.06 15.41 -8.78
CA VAL A 127 11.86 14.24 -9.64
C VAL A 127 10.79 14.51 -10.71
N PHE A 128 9.75 15.28 -10.40
CA PHE A 128 8.69 15.64 -11.35
C PHE A 128 9.01 16.87 -12.18
N SER A 129 9.75 17.85 -11.66
CA SER A 129 10.11 19.08 -12.40
C SER A 129 11.23 18.84 -13.41
N GLU A 130 12.14 17.91 -13.19
CA GLU A 130 13.08 17.43 -14.20
C GLU A 130 12.38 16.68 -15.34
N SER A 131 11.16 16.15 -15.06
CA SER A 131 10.31 15.46 -16.04
C SER A 131 9.28 16.37 -16.71
N SER A 132 9.06 17.59 -16.20
CA SER A 132 7.97 18.49 -16.62
C SER A 132 8.47 19.93 -16.69
N GLY A 133 9.06 20.31 -17.78
CA GLY A 133 9.23 21.74 -18.11
C GLY A 133 7.88 22.38 -18.50
N GLY A 134 7.01 22.74 -17.53
CA GLY A 134 5.74 23.39 -17.91
C GLY A 134 4.81 23.70 -16.75
N VAL A 135 4.47 24.96 -16.67
CA VAL A 135 3.63 25.69 -15.70
C VAL A 135 2.27 25.06 -15.41
N ALA A 136 1.94 24.90 -14.12
CA ALA A 136 0.61 24.51 -13.64
C ALA A 136 -0.46 25.53 -14.00
N LYS A 137 -1.56 25.07 -14.63
CA LYS A 137 -2.81 25.85 -14.79
C LYS A 137 -3.80 25.49 -13.68
N PRO A 138 -4.59 26.47 -13.19
CA PRO A 138 -5.59 26.21 -12.17
C PRO A 138 -6.76 25.37 -12.72
N LEU A 139 -7.24 24.44 -11.91
CA LEU A 139 -8.43 23.61 -12.19
C LEU A 139 -9.69 24.50 -12.21
N VAL A 140 -10.40 24.46 -13.31
CA VAL A 140 -11.79 24.97 -13.45
C VAL A 140 -12.64 23.77 -13.82
N ASP A 141 -13.68 23.51 -13.03
CA ASP A 141 -14.67 22.45 -13.25
C ASP A 141 -15.49 22.73 -14.51
N GLU A 142 -15.41 21.84 -15.49
CA GLU A 142 -16.47 21.56 -16.45
C GLU A 142 -16.50 20.05 -16.77
N PRO A 143 -17.67 19.43 -16.98
CA PRO A 143 -17.77 17.99 -17.24
C PRO A 143 -17.33 17.70 -18.69
N GLU A 144 -16.13 17.21 -18.86
CA GLU A 144 -15.61 16.79 -20.15
C GLU A 144 -15.82 15.29 -20.40
N GLU A 145 -16.26 14.96 -21.61
CA GLU A 145 -16.16 13.66 -22.23
C GLU A 145 -14.71 13.14 -22.10
N GLU A 146 -14.52 11.89 -21.68
CA GLU A 146 -13.19 11.31 -21.48
C GLU A 146 -12.33 11.46 -22.75
N PRO A 147 -11.24 12.24 -22.73
CA PRO A 147 -10.34 12.30 -23.87
C PRO A 147 -9.65 10.94 -24.02
N THR A 148 -9.59 10.43 -25.22
CA THR A 148 -8.77 9.27 -25.59
C THR A 148 -7.31 9.60 -25.26
N ARG A 149 -6.85 9.14 -24.08
CA ARG A 149 -5.47 9.35 -23.65
C ARG A 149 -4.51 8.54 -24.51
N ASN A 150 -3.43 9.17 -24.96
CA ASN A 150 -2.36 8.48 -25.65
C ASN A 150 -1.80 7.32 -24.81
N PRO A 151 -1.39 6.18 -25.44
CA PRO A 151 -0.77 5.08 -24.72
C PRO A 151 0.50 5.56 -24.01
N LEU A 152 0.61 5.27 -22.71
CA LEU A 152 1.78 5.63 -21.90
C LEU A 152 2.88 4.58 -22.02
N ILE A 153 4.13 5.05 -22.04
CA ILE A 153 5.30 4.22 -21.77
C ILE A 153 5.99 4.75 -20.49
N LYS A 154 6.23 3.84 -19.53
CA LYS A 154 6.77 4.19 -18.23
C LYS A 154 7.77 3.13 -17.76
N PHE A 155 8.95 3.59 -17.34
CA PHE A 155 9.99 2.78 -16.72
C PHE A 155 10.30 3.34 -15.33
N GLY A 156 9.61 2.85 -14.32
CA GLY A 156 9.70 3.38 -12.97
C GLY A 156 9.32 4.87 -12.92
N ASN A 157 10.10 5.61 -12.14
CA ASN A 157 10.03 7.08 -12.06
C ASN A 157 11.14 7.75 -12.89
N VAL A 158 11.95 6.94 -13.61
CA VAL A 158 13.09 7.45 -14.39
C VAL A 158 12.68 7.92 -15.77
N PHE A 159 11.65 7.32 -16.33
CA PHE A 159 11.13 7.73 -17.64
C PHE A 159 9.62 7.56 -17.73
N VAL A 160 8.94 8.60 -18.16
CA VAL A 160 7.51 8.59 -18.55
C VAL A 160 7.37 9.33 -19.87
N GLY A 161 6.66 8.74 -20.80
CA GLY A 161 6.38 9.34 -22.12
C GLY A 161 5.05 8.86 -22.69
N GLU A 162 4.56 9.57 -23.67
CA GLU A 162 3.38 9.19 -24.44
C GLU A 162 3.78 8.63 -25.80
N LEU A 163 3.06 7.62 -26.25
CA LEU A 163 3.25 7.01 -27.57
C LEU A 163 2.17 7.48 -28.53
N ASP A 164 2.55 7.66 -29.82
CA ASP A 164 1.58 7.84 -30.88
C ASP A 164 0.63 6.65 -30.93
N PRO A 165 -0.69 6.85 -30.79
CA PRO A 165 -1.67 5.75 -30.73
C PRO A 165 -1.61 4.83 -31.95
N THR A 166 -1.42 5.39 -33.15
CA THR A 166 -1.41 4.63 -34.40
C THR A 166 -0.16 3.72 -34.44
N LEU A 167 1.00 4.26 -34.12
CA LEU A 167 2.24 3.49 -34.12
C LEU A 167 2.26 2.45 -32.98
N TYR A 168 1.68 2.78 -31.85
CA TYR A 168 1.50 1.84 -30.74
C TYR A 168 0.58 0.68 -31.12
N ASP A 169 -0.55 0.95 -31.75
CA ASP A 169 -1.51 -0.08 -32.18
C ASP A 169 -0.89 -1.01 -33.23
N ILE A 170 -0.13 -0.48 -34.20
CA ILE A 170 0.62 -1.27 -35.17
C ILE A 170 1.62 -2.18 -34.46
N TRP A 171 2.42 -1.65 -33.55
CA TRP A 171 3.39 -2.41 -32.78
C TRP A 171 2.72 -3.49 -31.93
N LEU A 172 1.64 -3.15 -31.21
CA LEU A 172 0.92 -4.09 -30.34
C LEU A 172 0.26 -5.21 -31.14
N SER A 173 -0.29 -4.89 -32.32
CA SER A 173 -0.86 -5.89 -33.23
C SER A 173 0.21 -6.86 -33.72
N ALA A 174 1.35 -6.37 -34.17
CA ALA A 174 2.46 -7.21 -34.60
C ALA A 174 2.98 -8.11 -33.45
N LEU A 175 3.07 -7.56 -32.22
CA LEU A 175 3.45 -8.33 -31.06
C LEU A 175 2.43 -9.43 -30.72
N LYS A 176 1.12 -9.13 -30.80
CA LYS A 176 0.05 -10.11 -30.58
C LYS A 176 0.02 -11.20 -31.66
N ASP A 177 0.32 -10.86 -32.90
CA ASP A 177 0.44 -11.82 -33.99
C ASP A 177 1.59 -12.81 -33.75
N GLU A 178 2.68 -12.34 -33.16
CA GLU A 178 3.85 -13.18 -32.83
C GLU A 178 3.60 -14.12 -31.65
N VAL A 179 3.03 -13.63 -30.53
CA VAL A 179 2.94 -14.39 -29.28
C VAL A 179 1.53 -14.79 -28.87
N GLY A 180 0.52 -14.27 -29.57
CA GLY A 180 -0.91 -14.43 -29.29
C GLY A 180 -1.45 -13.28 -28.42
N ASP A 181 -2.75 -13.08 -28.48
CA ASP A 181 -3.51 -11.95 -27.91
C ASP A 181 -3.71 -11.98 -26.40
N LYS A 182 -3.33 -13.08 -25.72
CA LYS A 182 -3.50 -13.21 -24.27
C LYS A 182 -2.54 -12.30 -23.51
N ALA A 183 -3.08 -11.41 -22.68
CA ALA A 183 -2.30 -10.46 -21.88
C ALA A 183 -1.08 -11.04 -21.16
N PRO A 184 -1.11 -12.25 -20.53
CA PRO A 184 0.06 -12.83 -19.92
C PRO A 184 1.20 -13.17 -20.89
N LYS A 185 0.88 -13.53 -22.14
CA LYS A 185 1.88 -13.81 -23.18
C LYS A 185 2.53 -12.55 -23.67
N VAL A 186 1.72 -11.51 -23.95
CA VAL A 186 2.19 -10.17 -24.35
C VAL A 186 3.11 -9.60 -23.26
N LYS A 187 2.70 -9.66 -22.01
CA LYS A 187 3.49 -9.21 -20.86
C LYS A 187 4.83 -9.96 -20.75
N LYS A 188 4.80 -11.29 -20.92
CA LYS A 188 6.02 -12.10 -20.88
C LYS A 188 6.98 -11.69 -21.97
N GLU A 189 6.49 -11.49 -23.20
CA GLU A 189 7.33 -11.09 -24.32
C GLU A 189 7.95 -9.71 -24.14
N ILE A 190 7.18 -8.75 -23.64
CA ILE A 190 7.71 -7.42 -23.29
C ILE A 190 8.85 -7.52 -22.29
N ARG A 191 8.71 -8.33 -21.24
CA ARG A 191 9.78 -8.57 -20.26
C ARG A 191 11.02 -9.21 -20.90
N THR A 192 10.80 -10.20 -21.78
CA THR A 192 11.90 -10.88 -22.51
C THR A 192 12.67 -9.89 -23.39
N ARG A 193 11.98 -9.02 -24.12
CA ARG A 193 12.61 -8.01 -24.97
C ARG A 193 13.40 -6.96 -24.18
N LEU A 194 12.96 -6.67 -22.97
CA LEU A 194 13.66 -5.76 -22.05
C LEU A 194 14.79 -6.45 -21.27
N ASP A 195 15.08 -7.73 -21.51
CA ASP A 195 16.04 -8.54 -20.75
C ASP A 195 15.75 -8.59 -19.23
N LEU A 196 14.47 -8.47 -18.86
CA LEU A 196 14.03 -8.57 -17.49
C LEU A 196 13.82 -10.04 -17.09
N PRO A 197 14.20 -10.46 -15.87
CA PRO A 197 14.01 -11.82 -15.41
C PRO A 197 12.53 -12.21 -15.44
N ASP A 198 12.25 -13.52 -15.63
CA ASP A 198 10.90 -14.06 -15.55
C ASP A 198 10.26 -13.69 -14.20
N GLU A 199 8.94 -13.46 -14.21
CA GLU A 199 8.22 -13.30 -12.94
C GLU A 199 8.41 -14.59 -12.11
N PRO A 200 8.70 -14.46 -10.81
CA PRO A 200 8.70 -15.64 -9.95
C PRO A 200 7.34 -16.33 -10.11
N LYS A 201 7.36 -17.60 -10.44
CA LYS A 201 6.14 -18.40 -10.65
C LYS A 201 5.35 -18.32 -9.35
N LYS A 202 4.30 -17.52 -9.30
CA LYS A 202 3.28 -17.65 -8.25
C LYS A 202 2.83 -19.09 -8.30
N LYS A 203 3.17 -19.89 -7.28
CA LYS A 203 2.58 -21.21 -7.13
C LYS A 203 1.07 -20.98 -7.21
N PRO A 204 0.32 -21.75 -8.02
CA PRO A 204 -1.12 -21.58 -8.08
C PRO A 204 -1.63 -21.75 -6.66
N VAL A 205 -2.08 -20.66 -6.05
CA VAL A 205 -2.99 -20.74 -4.92
C VAL A 205 -4.13 -21.57 -5.48
N LYS A 206 -4.32 -22.78 -4.98
CA LYS A 206 -5.44 -23.62 -5.39
C LYS A 206 -6.67 -22.81 -5.04
N ASP A 207 -7.22 -22.17 -6.05
CA ASP A 207 -8.44 -21.40 -5.96
C ASP A 207 -9.57 -22.36 -5.56
N LYS A 208 -9.83 -22.46 -4.26
CA LYS A 208 -10.97 -23.17 -3.72
C LYS A 208 -12.20 -22.27 -3.68
N SER A 209 -12.16 -21.12 -4.35
CA SER A 209 -13.29 -20.22 -4.49
C SER A 209 -14.17 -20.61 -5.69
N ALA A 210 -14.69 -21.84 -5.69
CA ALA A 210 -15.91 -22.12 -6.42
C ALA A 210 -17.10 -21.54 -5.64
N GLY A 211 -17.51 -20.30 -5.98
CA GLY A 211 -18.88 -19.87 -5.96
C GLY A 211 -19.67 -19.98 -4.63
N GLY A 212 -19.21 -19.37 -3.56
CA GLY A 212 -20.02 -19.10 -2.38
C GLY A 212 -19.49 -17.88 -1.66
N ALA A 213 -20.35 -16.96 -1.23
CA ALA A 213 -19.94 -15.85 -0.38
C ALA A 213 -19.21 -16.41 0.84
N THR A 214 -17.96 -15.97 1.06
CA THR A 214 -17.18 -16.39 2.22
C THR A 214 -17.85 -15.84 3.48
N GLU A 215 -18.04 -16.67 4.49
CA GLU A 215 -18.63 -16.25 5.76
C GLU A 215 -17.84 -15.05 6.32
N ILE A 216 -18.58 -13.98 6.69
CA ILE A 216 -18.00 -12.79 7.29
C ILE A 216 -17.49 -13.14 8.68
N ARG A 217 -16.18 -13.31 8.82
CA ARG A 217 -15.51 -13.60 10.09
C ARG A 217 -15.00 -12.29 10.72
N MET A 218 -15.62 -11.86 11.80
CA MET A 218 -15.15 -10.72 12.61
C MET A 218 -14.61 -11.25 13.93
N THR A 219 -13.37 -10.89 14.22
CA THR A 219 -12.63 -11.33 15.40
C THR A 219 -12.37 -10.18 16.38
N MET A 220 -13.19 -9.12 16.30
CA MET A 220 -13.13 -7.94 17.14
C MET A 220 -14.43 -7.74 17.92
N THR A 221 -14.31 -7.18 19.12
CA THR A 221 -15.42 -6.68 19.91
C THR A 221 -15.54 -5.16 19.80
N ASP A 222 -16.69 -4.61 20.18
CA ASP A 222 -16.97 -3.17 20.32
C ASP A 222 -16.77 -2.32 19.04
N THR A 223 -17.05 -2.90 17.88
CA THR A 223 -17.06 -2.21 16.59
C THR A 223 -18.46 -2.09 16.00
N THR A 224 -18.68 -1.05 15.20
CA THR A 224 -19.92 -0.89 14.43
C THR A 224 -19.76 -1.60 13.09
N ARG A 225 -20.76 -2.41 12.69
CA ARG A 225 -20.82 -2.96 11.33
C ARG A 225 -21.44 -1.95 10.38
N MET A 226 -20.87 -1.82 9.20
CA MET A 226 -21.37 -0.93 8.16
C MET A 226 -21.43 -1.65 6.82
N PRO A 227 -22.51 -1.47 6.03
CA PRO A 227 -22.59 -2.01 4.68
C PRO A 227 -21.46 -1.46 3.80
N ILE A 228 -20.70 -2.35 3.13
CA ILE A 228 -19.57 -1.96 2.28
C ILE A 228 -19.99 -0.97 1.20
N LYS A 229 -21.21 -1.11 0.64
CA LYS A 229 -21.76 -0.21 -0.38
C LYS A 229 -21.97 1.25 0.07
N GLU A 230 -21.99 1.51 1.37
CA GLU A 230 -22.16 2.85 1.94
C GLU A 230 -20.83 3.56 2.17
N LEU A 231 -19.72 2.81 2.10
CA LEU A 231 -18.38 3.34 2.25
C LEU A 231 -17.90 3.99 0.95
N LYS A 232 -17.21 5.12 1.08
CA LYS A 232 -16.62 5.86 -0.03
C LYS A 232 -15.09 5.78 0.08
N ARG A 233 -14.43 5.46 -1.01
CA ARG A 233 -12.96 5.53 -1.06
C ARG A 233 -12.52 6.96 -0.85
N PHE A 234 -11.38 7.13 -0.17
CA PHE A 234 -10.74 8.44 -0.10
C PHE A 234 -10.26 8.84 -1.51
N PRO A 235 -10.63 10.03 -2.02
CA PRO A 235 -10.17 10.50 -3.32
C PRO A 235 -8.65 10.54 -3.36
N SER A 236 -8.06 10.13 -4.48
CA SER A 236 -6.60 10.26 -4.69
C SER A 236 -5.74 9.62 -3.59
N ASN A 237 -6.20 8.51 -2.95
CA ASN A 237 -5.32 7.79 -2.02
C ASN A 237 -4.11 7.24 -2.81
N PRO A 238 -2.88 7.72 -2.51
CA PRO A 238 -1.71 7.37 -3.30
C PRO A 238 -1.22 5.95 -3.07
N ARG A 239 -1.64 5.30 -1.97
CA ARG A 239 -1.17 3.97 -1.59
C ARG A 239 -1.91 2.87 -2.33
N GLU A 240 -1.17 1.90 -2.86
CA GLU A 240 -1.68 0.69 -3.50
C GLU A 240 -1.23 -0.54 -2.71
N GLY A 241 -2.17 -1.33 -2.18
CA GLY A 241 -1.89 -2.53 -1.40
C GLY A 241 -2.13 -3.82 -2.18
N ASP A 242 -1.56 -4.92 -1.71
CA ASP A 242 -1.80 -6.26 -2.26
C ASP A 242 -3.14 -6.81 -1.78
N ILE A 243 -4.17 -6.70 -2.62
CA ILE A 243 -5.52 -7.21 -2.33
C ILE A 243 -5.51 -8.72 -2.11
N GLY A 244 -4.63 -9.47 -2.78
CA GLY A 244 -4.54 -10.93 -2.65
C GLY A 244 -4.09 -11.36 -1.26
N ALA A 245 -3.00 -10.79 -0.76
CA ALA A 245 -2.48 -11.05 0.57
C ALA A 245 -3.48 -10.64 1.66
N ILE A 246 -4.14 -9.49 1.50
CA ILE A 246 -5.16 -9.03 2.45
C ILE A 246 -6.40 -9.94 2.41
N SER A 247 -6.82 -10.43 1.24
CA SER A 247 -7.94 -11.38 1.12
C SER A 247 -7.65 -12.70 1.80
N GLU A 248 -6.41 -13.21 1.66
CA GLU A 248 -5.99 -14.41 2.37
C GLU A 248 -6.01 -14.21 3.89
N SER A 249 -5.46 -13.11 4.37
CA SER A 249 -5.50 -12.74 5.79
C SER A 249 -6.94 -12.66 6.33
N LEU A 250 -7.84 -11.98 5.62
CA LEU A 250 -9.25 -11.89 6.02
C LEU A 250 -9.96 -13.25 6.06
N ARG A 251 -9.60 -14.15 5.15
CA ARG A 251 -10.16 -15.51 5.12
C ARG A 251 -9.70 -16.35 6.31
N VAL A 252 -8.44 -16.25 6.70
CA VAL A 252 -7.82 -17.05 7.76
C VAL A 252 -8.10 -16.46 9.14
N LEU A 253 -7.84 -15.17 9.31
CA LEU A 253 -7.90 -14.46 10.59
C LEU A 253 -9.25 -13.77 10.83
N GLY A 254 -10.01 -13.50 9.76
CA GLY A 254 -11.11 -12.56 9.82
C GLY A 254 -10.62 -11.12 9.88
N GLN A 255 -11.53 -10.20 10.10
CA GLN A 255 -11.19 -8.80 10.27
C GLN A 255 -10.75 -8.53 11.72
N TYR A 256 -9.48 -8.29 11.92
CA TYR A 256 -8.86 -8.05 13.23
C TYR A 256 -8.63 -6.56 13.55
N ARG A 257 -8.85 -5.67 12.58
CA ARG A 257 -8.77 -4.20 12.76
C ARG A 257 -9.99 -3.53 12.12
N PRO A 258 -10.57 -2.50 12.76
CA PRO A 258 -11.65 -1.75 12.13
C PRO A 258 -11.11 -0.91 10.97
N VAL A 259 -11.93 -0.71 9.96
CA VAL A 259 -11.73 0.33 8.95
C VAL A 259 -12.04 1.68 9.59
N ILE A 260 -11.18 2.67 9.41
CA ILE A 260 -11.41 4.02 9.93
C ILE A 260 -12.17 4.84 8.91
N VAL A 261 -13.31 5.37 9.35
CA VAL A 261 -14.26 6.05 8.48
C VAL A 261 -14.57 7.45 9.02
N ASN A 262 -14.53 8.45 8.15
CA ASN A 262 -14.99 9.80 8.51
C ASN A 262 -16.52 9.79 8.59
N LYS A 263 -17.04 10.07 9.79
CA LYS A 263 -18.48 10.09 10.07
C LYS A 263 -19.26 11.10 9.23
N ARG A 264 -18.61 12.19 8.79
CA ARG A 264 -19.26 13.27 8.06
C ARG A 264 -19.71 12.89 6.66
N ASN A 265 -18.96 11.98 5.99
CA ASN A 265 -19.14 11.70 4.57
C ASN A 265 -18.97 10.22 4.18
N ASN A 266 -18.75 9.34 5.17
CA ASN A 266 -18.47 7.91 5.01
C ASN A 266 -17.19 7.59 4.21
N GLN A 267 -16.24 8.53 4.13
CA GLN A 267 -14.95 8.28 3.49
C GLN A 267 -14.04 7.39 4.34
N ILE A 268 -13.38 6.45 3.69
CA ILE A 268 -12.43 5.55 4.30
C ILE A 268 -11.09 6.27 4.44
N LEU A 269 -10.66 6.56 5.66
CA LEU A 269 -9.37 7.17 5.93
C LEU A 269 -8.26 6.13 6.09
N LYS A 270 -8.60 4.92 6.59
CA LYS A 270 -7.69 3.79 6.71
C LYS A 270 -8.41 2.49 6.41
N GLY A 271 -7.76 1.59 5.65
CA GLY A 271 -8.30 0.26 5.30
C GLY A 271 -9.00 0.21 3.94
N ASN A 272 -8.69 1.10 2.99
CA ASN A 272 -9.23 1.06 1.62
C ASN A 272 -9.03 -0.31 0.96
N HIS A 273 -7.85 -0.92 1.12
CA HIS A 273 -7.53 -2.23 0.56
C HIS A 273 -8.22 -3.37 1.33
N THR A 274 -8.44 -3.21 2.64
CA THR A 274 -9.24 -4.15 3.45
C THR A 274 -10.68 -4.20 2.96
N VAL A 275 -11.28 -3.04 2.66
CA VAL A 275 -12.64 -2.96 2.09
C VAL A 275 -12.68 -3.61 0.70
N ALA A 276 -11.68 -3.35 -0.15
CA ALA A 276 -11.59 -3.95 -1.47
C ALA A 276 -11.44 -5.48 -1.41
N ALA A 277 -10.59 -5.99 -0.50
CA ALA A 277 -10.39 -7.41 -0.27
C ALA A 277 -11.67 -8.09 0.29
N ALA A 278 -12.32 -7.48 1.27
CA ALA A 278 -13.59 -7.96 1.82
C ALA A 278 -14.69 -8.02 0.75
N SER A 279 -14.78 -6.99 -0.10
CA SER A 279 -15.70 -6.98 -1.23
C SER A 279 -15.41 -8.09 -2.25
N ALA A 280 -14.13 -8.34 -2.57
CA ALA A 280 -13.71 -9.43 -3.45
C ALA A 280 -14.05 -10.82 -2.86
N LEU A 281 -14.06 -10.95 -1.53
CA LEU A 281 -14.51 -12.15 -0.81
C LEU A 281 -16.04 -12.28 -0.71
N GLY A 282 -16.80 -11.31 -1.24
CA GLY A 282 -18.25 -11.30 -1.22
C GLY A 282 -18.85 -10.83 0.11
N TRP A 283 -18.07 -10.18 0.98
CA TRP A 283 -18.61 -9.60 2.20
C TRP A 283 -19.56 -8.45 1.88
N THR A 284 -20.64 -8.36 2.61
CA THR A 284 -21.64 -7.28 2.46
C THR A 284 -21.48 -6.19 3.51
N GLU A 285 -20.83 -6.51 4.63
CA GLU A 285 -20.60 -5.62 5.76
C GLU A 285 -19.14 -5.72 6.23
N ILE A 286 -18.69 -4.69 6.90
CA ILE A 286 -17.34 -4.62 7.47
C ILE A 286 -17.36 -3.84 8.80
N ALA A 287 -16.49 -4.21 9.74
CA ALA A 287 -16.35 -3.48 11.00
C ALA A 287 -15.65 -2.15 10.78
N VAL A 288 -16.22 -1.09 11.32
CA VAL A 288 -15.70 0.28 11.21
C VAL A 288 -15.54 0.93 12.59
N ALA A 289 -14.59 1.85 12.68
CA ALA A 289 -14.50 2.83 13.75
C ALA A 289 -14.60 4.24 13.13
N PHE A 290 -15.38 5.11 13.76
CA PHE A 290 -15.62 6.44 13.22
C PHE A 290 -14.71 7.49 13.86
N VAL A 291 -14.25 8.41 13.02
CA VAL A 291 -13.68 9.70 13.41
C VAL A 291 -14.55 10.82 12.86
N ASP A 292 -14.58 11.97 13.53
CA ASP A 292 -15.35 13.15 13.10
C ASP A 292 -14.37 14.29 12.83
N VAL A 293 -13.93 14.40 11.58
CA VAL A 293 -12.87 15.32 11.16
C VAL A 293 -13.28 16.06 9.89
N ASP A 294 -12.70 17.25 9.66
CA ASP A 294 -12.87 17.96 8.40
C ASP A 294 -11.98 17.36 7.29
N ASP A 295 -12.08 17.92 6.09
CA ASP A 295 -11.40 17.38 4.91
C ASP A 295 -9.87 17.55 5.00
N GLU A 296 -9.38 18.64 5.59
CA GLU A 296 -7.95 18.86 5.81
C GLU A 296 -7.40 17.81 6.79
N GLN A 297 -8.05 17.63 7.93
CA GLN A 297 -7.63 16.65 8.93
C GLN A 297 -7.77 15.21 8.41
N ALA A 298 -8.80 14.94 7.59
CA ALA A 298 -8.94 13.66 6.90
C ALA A 298 -7.75 13.36 5.99
N THR A 299 -7.31 14.36 5.21
CA THR A 299 -6.13 14.25 4.33
C THR A 299 -4.85 14.00 5.15
N ARG A 300 -4.66 14.75 6.26
CA ARG A 300 -3.51 14.52 7.17
C ARG A 300 -3.47 13.11 7.72
N ILE A 301 -4.62 12.58 8.16
CA ILE A 301 -4.72 11.21 8.68
C ILE A 301 -4.32 10.18 7.62
N VAL A 302 -4.82 10.31 6.39
CA VAL A 302 -4.48 9.38 5.30
C VAL A 302 -2.98 9.42 5.00
N LEU A 303 -2.38 10.60 4.94
CA LEU A 303 -0.95 10.77 4.69
C LEU A 303 -0.11 10.24 5.84
N ALA A 304 -0.46 10.56 7.10
CA ALA A 304 0.26 10.07 8.28
C ALA A 304 0.22 8.54 8.41
N ASP A 305 -0.96 7.92 8.17
CA ASP A 305 -1.09 6.46 8.19
C ASP A 305 -0.22 5.79 7.13
N ASN A 306 -0.17 6.37 5.94
CA ASN A 306 0.68 5.90 4.87
C ASN A 306 2.17 6.03 5.25
N ARG A 307 2.63 7.21 5.69
CA ARG A 307 4.05 7.49 5.97
C ARG A 307 4.62 6.69 7.13
N THR A 308 3.85 6.52 8.20
CA THR A 308 4.32 5.77 9.39
C THR A 308 4.58 4.29 9.09
N ALA A 309 3.93 3.73 8.08
CA ALA A 309 4.21 2.39 7.61
C ALA A 309 5.57 2.29 6.89
N ASP A 310 5.95 3.31 6.12
CA ASP A 310 7.16 3.29 5.28
C ASP A 310 8.46 3.46 6.07
N LYS A 311 8.42 4.18 7.19
CA LYS A 311 9.59 4.45 8.04
C LYS A 311 9.97 3.29 9.00
N ALA A 312 9.22 2.20 8.98
CA ALA A 312 9.47 1.08 9.86
C ALA A 312 10.52 0.11 9.29
N THR A 313 11.34 -0.46 10.16
CA THR A 313 12.32 -1.50 9.86
C THR A 313 12.06 -2.75 10.70
N TYR A 314 12.89 -3.79 10.58
CA TYR A 314 12.73 -5.05 11.30
C TYR A 314 13.98 -5.47 12.03
N ASP A 315 13.78 -6.09 13.20
CA ASP A 315 14.70 -7.05 13.77
C ASP A 315 14.51 -8.39 13.05
N ASN A 316 15.41 -8.72 12.15
CA ASN A 316 15.28 -9.89 11.28
C ASN A 316 15.34 -11.22 12.05
N ASP A 317 16.15 -11.31 13.12
CA ASP A 317 16.28 -12.52 13.92
C ASP A 317 14.97 -12.77 14.69
N LEU A 318 14.38 -11.70 15.21
CA LEU A 318 13.11 -11.77 15.88
C LEU A 318 11.97 -12.07 14.92
N LEU A 319 12.02 -11.52 13.67
CA LEU A 319 11.04 -11.83 12.62
C LEU A 319 11.06 -13.30 12.24
N VAL A 320 12.25 -13.87 11.98
CA VAL A 320 12.41 -15.32 11.68
C VAL A 320 11.86 -16.15 12.83
N SER A 321 12.22 -15.80 14.07
CA SER A 321 11.75 -16.50 15.26
C SER A 321 10.23 -16.45 15.42
N ALA A 322 9.63 -15.28 15.18
CA ALA A 322 8.19 -15.08 15.27
C ALA A 322 7.44 -15.88 14.20
N VAL A 323 7.89 -15.80 12.94
CA VAL A 323 7.26 -16.53 11.84
C VAL A 323 7.45 -18.05 11.99
N ALA A 324 8.63 -18.50 12.45
CA ALA A 324 8.89 -19.93 12.72
C ALA A 324 8.04 -20.50 13.88
N SER A 325 7.55 -19.66 14.77
CA SER A 325 6.67 -20.06 15.88
C SER A 325 5.23 -20.31 15.45
N LEU A 326 4.83 -19.85 14.25
CA LEU A 326 3.50 -20.10 13.71
C LEU A 326 3.32 -21.56 13.31
N LYS A 327 2.17 -22.15 13.60
CA LYS A 327 1.81 -23.52 13.19
C LYS A 327 1.73 -23.70 11.68
N THR A 328 1.33 -22.67 10.96
CA THR A 328 1.28 -22.62 9.49
C THR A 328 1.56 -21.18 9.03
N LEU A 329 2.07 -21.02 7.81
CA LEU A 329 2.29 -19.69 7.22
C LEU A 329 1.04 -19.11 6.56
N GLU A 330 -0.05 -19.87 6.45
CA GLU A 330 -1.28 -19.44 5.81
C GLU A 330 -1.85 -18.19 6.50
N GLY A 331 -2.15 -17.16 5.72
CA GLY A 331 -2.65 -15.88 6.22
C GLY A 331 -1.61 -14.95 6.89
N SER A 332 -0.34 -15.37 7.00
CA SER A 332 0.72 -14.53 7.57
C SER A 332 1.30 -13.50 6.59
N GLY A 333 1.08 -13.70 5.29
CA GLY A 333 1.70 -12.91 4.23
C GLY A 333 3.15 -13.28 3.94
N PHE A 334 3.69 -14.32 4.61
CA PHE A 334 5.03 -14.88 4.35
C PHE A 334 4.93 -16.26 3.73
N ASP A 335 5.90 -16.61 2.88
CA ASP A 335 6.10 -17.97 2.39
C ASP A 335 7.47 -18.53 2.84
N SER A 336 7.75 -19.79 2.44
CA SER A 336 8.99 -20.46 2.81
C SER A 336 10.24 -19.87 2.13
N GLU A 337 10.08 -19.17 1.02
CA GLU A 337 11.16 -18.50 0.29
C GLU A 337 11.51 -17.18 0.97
N ASP A 338 10.51 -16.40 1.38
CA ASP A 338 10.70 -15.22 2.21
C ASP A 338 11.55 -15.53 3.45
N LEU A 339 11.21 -16.62 4.17
CA LEU A 339 11.96 -17.01 5.36
C LEU A 339 13.40 -17.42 5.06
N ALA A 340 13.62 -18.15 3.96
CA ALA A 340 14.96 -18.55 3.56
C ALA A 340 15.82 -17.34 3.17
N ASP A 341 15.24 -16.33 2.57
CA ASP A 341 15.95 -15.11 2.18
C ASP A 341 16.27 -14.22 3.39
N ILE A 342 15.35 -14.07 4.33
CA ILE A 342 15.60 -13.35 5.59
C ILE A 342 16.70 -14.05 6.40
N ALA A 343 16.65 -15.38 6.53
CA ALA A 343 17.62 -16.17 7.28
C ALA A 343 19.03 -16.14 6.67
N LYS A 344 19.17 -15.85 5.36
CA LYS A 344 20.47 -15.68 4.69
C LYS A 344 21.07 -14.28 4.88
N GLY A 345 20.47 -13.43 5.69
CA GLY A 345 20.92 -12.06 5.91
C GLY A 345 20.67 -11.15 4.68
N LYS A 346 19.85 -11.56 3.73
CA LYS A 346 19.23 -10.61 2.85
C LYS A 346 18.34 -9.76 3.74
N GLU A 347 18.66 -8.47 3.86
CA GLU A 347 17.78 -7.55 4.54
C GLU A 347 16.37 -7.84 4.03
N SER A 348 15.43 -8.11 4.94
CA SER A 348 14.02 -7.94 4.65
C SER A 348 13.85 -6.43 4.48
N THR A 349 14.26 -5.93 3.32
CA THR A 349 13.95 -4.56 2.96
C THR A 349 12.44 -4.45 3.07
N PRO A 350 11.94 -3.54 3.90
CA PRO A 350 10.55 -3.15 3.84
C PRO A 350 10.37 -2.66 2.41
N ASN A 351 9.65 -3.42 1.60
CA ASN A 351 9.56 -3.19 0.17
C ASN A 351 10.90 -3.40 -0.59
N SER A 352 11.03 -4.47 -1.32
CA SER A 352 11.64 -4.31 -2.62
C SER A 352 10.72 -3.32 -3.35
N VAL A 353 11.11 -2.04 -3.38
CA VAL A 353 10.37 -0.99 -4.07
C VAL A 353 10.05 -1.54 -5.44
N LYS A 354 8.76 -1.79 -5.70
CA LYS A 354 8.35 -2.38 -6.97
C LYS A 354 8.30 -1.25 -7.96
N VAL A 355 9.30 -1.19 -8.79
CA VAL A 355 9.36 -0.24 -9.89
C VAL A 355 8.35 -0.67 -10.96
N LYS A 356 7.41 0.22 -11.26
CA LYS A 356 6.32 -0.02 -12.22
C LYS A 356 6.79 0.23 -13.64
N PHE A 357 6.50 -0.72 -14.51
CA PHE A 357 6.62 -0.61 -15.96
C PHE A 357 5.23 -0.55 -16.55
N GLN A 358 5.06 0.32 -17.52
CA GLN A 358 3.84 0.43 -18.31
C GLN A 358 4.18 0.65 -19.77
N ILE A 359 3.59 -0.12 -20.64
CA ILE A 359 3.65 0.06 -22.10
C ILE A 359 2.22 -0.06 -22.61
N GLY A 360 1.58 1.07 -22.85
CA GLY A 360 0.14 1.16 -23.09
C GLY A 360 -0.64 0.56 -21.92
N ASP A 361 -1.49 -0.44 -22.21
CA ASP A 361 -2.32 -1.13 -21.22
C ASP A 361 -1.56 -2.22 -20.45
N THR A 362 -0.38 -2.62 -20.93
CA THR A 362 0.42 -3.65 -20.25
C THR A 362 1.20 -3.06 -19.10
N LYS A 363 0.87 -3.51 -17.89
CA LYS A 363 1.52 -3.07 -16.63
C LYS A 363 2.14 -4.26 -15.92
N PHE A 364 3.34 -4.07 -15.38
CA PHE A 364 4.00 -5.01 -14.47
C PHE A 364 4.97 -4.27 -13.57
N SER A 365 5.49 -4.96 -12.55
CA SER A 365 6.49 -4.40 -11.65
C SER A 365 7.68 -5.34 -11.54
N ILE A 366 8.85 -4.76 -11.28
CA ILE A 366 10.07 -5.46 -10.93
C ILE A 366 10.59 -4.89 -9.62
N THR A 367 11.51 -5.57 -8.95
CA THR A 367 12.15 -5.07 -7.75
C THR A 367 13.18 -3.98 -8.09
N GLU A 368 13.47 -3.10 -7.15
CA GLU A 368 14.38 -1.96 -7.38
C GLU A 368 15.81 -2.42 -7.69
N ASP A 369 16.27 -3.51 -7.08
CA ASP A 369 17.57 -4.12 -7.38
C ASP A 369 17.66 -4.58 -8.83
N ILE A 370 16.61 -5.25 -9.35
CA ILE A 370 16.50 -5.63 -10.77
C ILE A 370 16.44 -4.36 -11.65
N PHE A 371 15.71 -3.35 -11.22
CA PHE A 371 15.58 -2.11 -11.98
C PHE A 371 16.89 -1.33 -12.04
N SER A 372 17.60 -1.20 -10.91
CA SER A 372 18.90 -0.55 -10.84
C SER A 372 19.92 -1.26 -11.74
N THR A 373 20.02 -2.59 -11.63
CA THR A 373 20.90 -3.38 -12.49
C THR A 373 20.53 -3.22 -13.98
N TRP A 374 19.25 -3.20 -14.29
CA TRP A 374 18.76 -3.00 -15.65
C TRP A 374 19.08 -1.60 -16.20
N LEU A 375 18.98 -0.55 -15.36
CA LEU A 375 19.34 0.82 -15.74
C LEU A 375 20.83 1.00 -16.02
N ASP A 376 21.71 0.22 -15.39
CA ASP A 376 23.16 0.25 -15.66
C ASP A 376 23.47 -0.25 -17.08
N GLU A 377 22.56 -1.04 -17.68
CA GLU A 377 22.71 -1.67 -18.99
C GLU A 377 21.87 -1.03 -20.10
N VAL A 378 20.88 -0.17 -19.73
CA VAL A 378 19.87 0.33 -20.67
C VAL A 378 19.74 1.84 -20.58
N SER A 379 20.08 2.54 -21.66
CA SER A 379 19.84 3.98 -21.76
C SER A 379 18.37 4.28 -22.08
N LEU A 380 17.71 5.04 -21.22
CA LEU A 380 16.31 5.43 -21.41
C LEU A 380 16.19 6.74 -22.23
N PRO A 381 15.19 6.87 -23.09
CA PRO A 381 14.25 5.83 -23.51
C PRO A 381 14.75 4.98 -24.70
N ASN A 382 15.84 5.37 -25.33
CA ASN A 382 16.24 4.91 -26.67
C ASN A 382 16.48 3.40 -26.74
N ASP A 383 17.31 2.85 -25.84
CA ASP A 383 17.62 1.42 -25.85
C ASP A 383 16.40 0.57 -25.46
N ALA A 384 15.59 1.05 -24.52
CA ALA A 384 14.38 0.34 -24.13
C ALA A 384 13.37 0.27 -25.28
N LEU A 385 13.15 1.37 -26.01
CA LEU A 385 12.30 1.41 -27.19
C LEU A 385 12.85 0.50 -28.30
N TYR A 386 14.16 0.54 -28.54
CA TYR A 386 14.81 -0.33 -29.51
C TYR A 386 14.64 -1.82 -29.17
N ARG A 387 14.85 -2.21 -27.93
CA ARG A 387 14.65 -3.59 -27.45
C ARG A 387 13.19 -4.05 -27.61
N LEU A 388 12.25 -3.16 -27.34
CA LEU A 388 10.82 -3.43 -27.53
C LEU A 388 10.41 -3.54 -29.00
N GLY A 389 11.21 -3.00 -29.92
CA GLY A 389 10.86 -2.87 -31.33
C GLY A 389 9.85 -1.74 -31.57
N ILE A 390 9.78 -0.76 -30.69
CA ILE A 390 8.97 0.46 -30.85
C ILE A 390 9.85 1.50 -31.53
N PRO A 391 9.44 2.06 -32.68
CA PRO A 391 10.23 3.09 -33.34
C PRO A 391 10.29 4.37 -32.49
N LEU A 392 11.46 5.00 -32.46
CA LEU A 392 11.67 6.24 -31.68
C LEU A 392 10.71 7.37 -32.07
N SER A 393 10.24 7.35 -33.34
CA SER A 393 9.22 8.27 -33.86
C SER A 393 7.84 8.07 -33.26
N ALA A 394 7.59 6.94 -32.58
CA ALA A 394 6.36 6.71 -31.85
C ALA A 394 6.31 7.45 -30.51
N LEU A 395 7.46 7.88 -29.96
CA LEU A 395 7.49 8.71 -28.78
C LEU A 395 7.06 10.13 -29.16
N LEU A 396 5.93 10.54 -28.61
CA LEU A 396 5.44 11.90 -28.79
C LEU A 396 6.39 12.83 -28.01
N ARG A 397 7.05 13.74 -28.72
CA ARG A 397 7.82 14.80 -28.07
C ARG A 397 6.82 15.77 -27.47
N GLU A 398 7.00 16.13 -26.21
CA GLU A 398 6.27 17.25 -25.63
C GLU A 398 6.37 18.44 -26.59
N GLY A 399 5.20 18.98 -26.95
CA GLY A 399 5.13 20.12 -27.87
C GLY A 399 5.87 21.32 -27.31
N ASN A 400 6.69 21.94 -28.16
CA ASN A 400 7.34 23.23 -27.89
C ASN A 400 6.32 24.29 -27.46
#